data_eb0e1988b91b7005c362e6080e10f7a7
#
_entry.id   eb0e1988b91b7005c362e6080e10f7a7
#
_cell.length_a   1.000
_cell.length_b   1.000
_cell.length_c   1.000
_cell.angle_alpha   90.00
_cell.angle_beta   90.00
_cell.angle_gamma   90.00
#
_symmetry.space_group_name_H-M   'P 1'
#
loop_
_entity.id
_entity.type
_entity.pdbx_description
1 polymer ?
#
loop_
_entity_poly.entity_id
_entity_poly.type
_entity_poly.pdbx_seq_one_letter_code
_entity_poly.pdbx_strand_id
1 'polypeptide(L)'
;NNEILSAILIPKEAEIGRSSFLKLGARKYLVISIAMIACKLNLEKDIISDIAISVGSCSAVAKRIKSLENLLIGKSIKDELTTIILNYNYKNYLSPINDIRGTNNYRLKASKVLVKDTIIKTINKFNLKD
;
A
#
# COMPACT_ATOMS: atom_id res chain seq x y z
N ASN A 1 -7.47 -18.73 -25.40
CA ASN A 1 -6.43 -17.85 -24.82
C ASN A 1 -5.35 -17.54 -25.86
N ASN A 2 -5.68 -16.64 -26.81
CA ASN A 2 -4.79 -16.24 -27.89
C ASN A 2 -4.36 -14.78 -27.77
N GLU A 3 -4.16 -14.29 -26.52
CA GLU A 3 -3.80 -12.91 -26.21
C GLU A 3 -2.44 -12.84 -25.56
N ILE A 4 -1.67 -11.81 -25.92
CA ILE A 4 -0.37 -11.49 -25.34
C ILE A 4 -0.45 -10.06 -24.81
N LEU A 5 -0.03 -9.85 -23.57
CA LEU A 5 0.13 -8.51 -23.02
C LEU A 5 1.30 -7.84 -23.74
N SER A 6 0.99 -6.86 -24.61
CA SER A 6 2.01 -6.18 -25.43
C SER A 6 2.57 -4.92 -24.77
N ALA A 7 1.78 -4.21 -23.94
CA ALA A 7 2.20 -2.99 -23.29
C ALA A 7 1.36 -2.65 -22.05
N ILE A 8 1.96 -1.89 -21.14
CA ILE A 8 1.27 -1.23 -20.04
C ILE A 8 1.46 0.28 -20.24
N LEU A 9 0.35 1.00 -20.40
CA LEU A 9 0.36 2.46 -20.55
C LEU A 9 0.16 3.12 -19.19
N ILE A 10 1.09 4.00 -18.83
CA ILE A 10 1.02 4.80 -17.60
C ILE A 10 0.73 6.24 -18.02
N PRO A 11 -0.46 6.80 -17.70
CA PRO A 11 -0.76 8.21 -18.00
C PRO A 11 0.17 9.15 -17.22
N LYS A 12 0.50 10.31 -17.78
CA LYS A 12 1.37 11.31 -17.11
C LYS A 12 0.80 11.79 -15.78
N GLU A 13 -0.50 11.87 -15.66
CA GLU A 13 -1.19 12.25 -14.40
C GLU A 13 -0.92 11.24 -13.28
N ALA A 14 -0.64 9.99 -13.62
CA ALA A 14 -0.27 8.97 -12.64
C ALA A 14 1.15 9.16 -12.06
N GLU A 15 1.98 10.03 -12.65
CA GLU A 15 3.34 10.33 -12.16
C GLU A 15 3.33 11.40 -11.05
N ILE A 16 2.24 12.18 -10.91
CA ILE A 16 2.12 13.26 -9.92
C ILE A 16 2.14 12.66 -8.50
N GLY A 17 2.94 13.27 -7.60
CA GLY A 17 3.07 12.88 -6.21
C GLY A 17 4.34 12.07 -5.91
N ARG A 18 4.38 11.46 -4.73
CA ARG A 18 5.49 10.61 -4.29
C ARG A 18 4.98 9.19 -4.06
N SER A 19 5.83 8.20 -4.29
CA SER A 19 5.47 6.79 -4.09
C SER A 19 6.52 6.04 -3.27
N SER A 20 6.08 5.00 -2.57
CA SER A 20 6.95 4.08 -1.87
C SER A 20 6.45 2.65 -2.01
N PHE A 21 7.38 1.72 -1.86
CA PHE A 21 7.11 0.30 -1.85
C PHE A 21 7.81 -0.34 -0.65
N LEU A 22 7.11 -1.23 0.03
CA LEU A 22 7.67 -2.10 1.07
C LEU A 22 7.24 -3.54 0.83
N LYS A 23 8.13 -4.46 1.15
CA LYS A 23 7.93 -5.90 1.01
C LYS A 23 8.39 -6.62 2.27
N LEU A 24 7.57 -7.53 2.76
CA LEU A 24 7.92 -8.52 3.77
C LEU A 24 8.14 -9.88 3.12
N GLY A 25 9.25 -10.50 3.41
CA GLY A 25 9.61 -11.86 3.01
C GLY A 25 10.45 -12.53 4.10
N ALA A 26 10.69 -13.82 3.98
CA ALA A 26 11.51 -14.58 4.95
C ALA A 26 13.01 -14.17 4.91
N ARG A 27 13.45 -13.49 3.85
CA ARG A 27 14.79 -12.94 3.70
C ARG A 27 14.76 -11.65 2.88
N LYS A 28 15.87 -10.92 2.84
CA LYS A 28 15.92 -9.58 2.23
C LYS A 28 15.72 -9.61 0.71
N TYR A 29 16.28 -10.59 0.01
CA TYR A 29 16.26 -10.67 -1.44
C TYR A 29 15.81 -12.04 -1.96
N LEU A 30 15.40 -12.10 -3.22
CA LEU A 30 15.09 -13.32 -3.98
C LEU A 30 14.14 -14.27 -3.21
N VAL A 31 13.05 -13.76 -2.68
CA VAL A 31 12.06 -14.54 -1.93
C VAL A 31 10.64 -14.13 -2.30
N ILE A 32 9.72 -15.09 -2.28
CA ILE A 32 8.28 -14.84 -2.44
C ILE A 32 7.77 -14.00 -1.27
N SER A 33 6.98 -12.98 -1.57
CA SER A 33 6.46 -12.04 -0.58
C SER A 33 5.44 -12.69 0.35
N ILE A 34 5.53 -12.40 1.64
CA ILE A 34 4.49 -12.66 2.62
C ILE A 34 3.40 -11.61 2.51
N ALA A 35 3.81 -10.34 2.41
CA ALA A 35 2.98 -9.20 2.09
C ALA A 35 3.82 -8.15 1.37
N MET A 36 3.22 -7.34 0.51
CA MET A 36 3.89 -6.21 -0.15
C MET A 36 2.89 -5.08 -0.36
N ILE A 37 3.37 -3.85 -0.19
CA ILE A 37 2.55 -2.66 -0.26
C ILE A 37 3.19 -1.66 -1.22
N ALA A 38 2.40 -1.13 -2.12
CA ALA A 38 2.73 0.06 -2.89
C ALA A 38 1.80 1.19 -2.45
N CYS A 39 2.36 2.35 -2.19
CA CYS A 39 1.61 3.57 -1.90
C CYS A 39 2.09 4.69 -2.80
N LYS A 40 1.16 5.39 -3.40
CA LYS A 40 1.37 6.69 -4.05
C LYS A 40 0.52 7.72 -3.32
N LEU A 41 1.05 8.92 -3.10
CA LEU A 41 0.39 9.97 -2.34
C LEU A 41 0.73 11.32 -2.94
N ASN A 42 -0.24 12.22 -2.97
CA ASN A 42 -0.04 13.62 -3.28
C ASN A 42 -0.53 14.50 -2.13
N LEU A 43 0.14 15.62 -1.91
CA LEU A 43 -0.20 16.58 -0.87
C LEU A 43 -0.50 17.95 -1.48
N GLU A 44 -1.53 18.59 -0.97
CA GLU A 44 -1.76 20.03 -1.10
C GLU A 44 -1.45 20.69 0.23
N LYS A 45 -0.30 21.32 0.35
CA LYS A 45 0.31 21.73 1.63
C LYS A 45 0.55 20.50 2.50
N ASP A 46 -0.13 20.38 3.63
CA ASP A 46 -0.06 19.24 4.56
C ASP A 46 -1.28 18.30 4.47
N ILE A 47 -2.16 18.51 3.49
CA ILE A 47 -3.40 17.72 3.33
C ILE A 47 -3.21 16.68 2.23
N ILE A 48 -3.64 15.46 2.47
CA ILE A 48 -3.65 14.39 1.47
C ILE A 48 -4.73 14.70 0.43
N SER A 49 -4.29 15.11 -0.77
CA SER A 49 -5.19 15.41 -1.89
C SER A 49 -5.50 14.18 -2.75
N ASP A 50 -4.56 13.24 -2.85
CA ASP A 50 -4.74 11.96 -3.53
C ASP A 50 -3.90 10.87 -2.85
N ILE A 51 -4.42 9.66 -2.78
CA ILE A 51 -3.70 8.49 -2.26
C ILE A 51 -4.16 7.21 -2.95
N ALA A 52 -3.21 6.35 -3.26
CA ALA A 52 -3.41 5.03 -3.82
C ALA A 52 -2.64 4.00 -3.00
N ILE A 53 -3.34 3.01 -2.43
CA ILE A 53 -2.76 1.96 -1.60
C ILE A 53 -3.08 0.60 -2.22
N SER A 54 -2.06 -0.13 -2.65
CA SER A 54 -2.18 -1.48 -3.19
C SER A 54 -1.48 -2.49 -2.29
N VAL A 55 -2.18 -3.58 -1.98
CA VAL A 55 -1.68 -4.69 -1.16
C VAL A 55 -1.56 -5.92 -2.04
N GLY A 56 -0.35 -6.46 -2.16
CA GLY A 56 -0.05 -7.69 -2.88
C GLY A 56 0.30 -8.85 -1.96
N SER A 57 0.23 -10.06 -2.47
CA SER A 57 0.48 -11.33 -1.77
C SER A 57 -0.50 -11.65 -0.64
N CYS A 58 -1.57 -10.89 -0.50
CA CYS A 58 -2.61 -11.08 0.51
C CYS A 58 -3.99 -11.31 -0.11
N SER A 59 -4.04 -11.64 -1.39
CA SER A 59 -5.21 -12.05 -2.18
C SER A 59 -4.71 -12.70 -3.48
N ALA A 60 -5.60 -13.29 -4.28
CA ALA A 60 -5.25 -13.91 -5.56
C ALA A 60 -4.53 -12.92 -6.52
N VAL A 61 -4.90 -11.64 -6.47
CA VAL A 61 -4.23 -10.54 -7.17
C VAL A 61 -4.00 -9.37 -6.22
N ALA A 62 -3.14 -8.42 -6.58
CA ALA A 62 -2.98 -7.20 -5.81
C ALA A 62 -4.30 -6.42 -5.73
N LYS A 63 -4.65 -5.93 -4.54
CA LYS A 63 -5.91 -5.23 -4.25
C LYS A 63 -5.66 -3.79 -3.84
N ARG A 64 -6.37 -2.85 -4.49
CA ARG A 64 -6.51 -1.45 -4.00
C ARG A 64 -7.48 -1.42 -2.81
N ILE A 65 -7.13 -0.67 -1.77
CA ILE A 65 -8.00 -0.52 -0.58
C ILE A 65 -8.69 0.85 -0.64
N LYS A 66 -9.56 1.03 -1.64
CA LYS A 66 -10.22 2.32 -1.96
C LYS A 66 -10.96 2.94 -0.77
N SER A 67 -11.59 2.15 0.09
CA SER A 67 -12.30 2.70 1.25
C SER A 67 -11.36 3.23 2.33
N LEU A 68 -10.15 2.66 2.51
CA LEU A 68 -9.13 3.26 3.36
C LEU A 68 -8.57 4.55 2.72
N GLU A 69 -8.35 4.55 1.41
CA GLU A 69 -7.93 5.72 0.66
C GLU A 69 -8.90 6.89 0.87
N ASN A 70 -10.20 6.64 0.74
CA ASN A 70 -11.26 7.64 0.96
C ASN A 70 -11.30 8.18 2.40
N LEU A 71 -10.93 7.36 3.41
CA LEU A 71 -10.82 7.80 4.80
C LEU A 71 -9.62 8.70 5.05
N LEU A 72 -8.58 8.60 4.22
CA LEU A 72 -7.33 9.35 4.36
C LEU A 72 -7.31 10.62 3.53
N ILE A 73 -8.05 10.68 2.42
CA ILE A 73 -8.18 11.91 1.61
C ILE A 73 -8.81 13.01 2.45
N GLY A 74 -8.24 14.22 2.37
CA GLY A 74 -8.65 15.39 3.15
C GLY A 74 -8.08 15.44 4.57
N LYS A 75 -7.37 14.40 5.03
CA LYS A 75 -6.67 14.41 6.32
C LYS A 75 -5.33 15.13 6.22
N SER A 76 -4.95 15.79 7.32
CA SER A 76 -3.60 16.33 7.45
C SER A 76 -2.59 15.21 7.74
N ILE A 77 -1.39 15.33 7.21
CA ILE A 77 -0.27 14.44 7.57
C ILE A 77 0.16 14.60 9.04
N LYS A 78 -0.32 15.64 9.72
CA LYS A 78 -0.12 15.89 11.16
C LYS A 78 -1.19 15.22 12.03
N ASP A 79 -2.28 14.73 11.42
CA ASP A 79 -3.32 13.98 12.13
C ASP A 79 -2.83 12.59 12.54
N GLU A 80 -3.56 11.93 13.43
CA GLU A 80 -3.28 10.56 13.86
C GLU A 80 -3.65 9.51 12.79
N LEU A 81 -3.04 9.61 11.60
CA LEU A 81 -3.27 8.66 10.48
C LEU A 81 -3.00 7.22 10.89
N THR A 82 -2.04 7.00 11.79
CA THR A 82 -1.67 5.67 12.29
C THR A 82 -2.85 4.96 12.93
N THR A 83 -3.64 5.65 13.75
CA THR A 83 -4.83 5.11 14.42
C THR A 83 -5.88 4.68 13.40
N ILE A 84 -6.16 5.50 12.39
CA ILE A 84 -7.10 5.18 11.31
C ILE A 84 -6.62 3.92 10.57
N ILE A 85 -5.35 3.88 10.16
CA ILE A 85 -4.78 2.78 9.38
C ILE A 85 -4.78 1.47 10.15
N LEU A 86 -4.35 1.47 11.42
CA LEU A 86 -4.25 0.25 12.22
C LEU A 86 -5.60 -0.29 12.68
N ASN A 87 -6.61 0.55 12.87
CA ASN A 87 -7.96 0.14 13.25
C ASN A 87 -8.84 -0.24 12.06
N TYR A 88 -8.38 0.02 10.84
CA TYR A 88 -9.14 -0.34 9.64
C TYR A 88 -9.34 -1.86 9.51
N ASN A 89 -10.51 -2.29 9.01
CA ASN A 89 -10.84 -3.71 8.84
C ASN A 89 -10.38 -4.24 7.46
N TYR A 90 -9.16 -4.72 7.40
CA TYR A 90 -8.57 -5.27 6.18
C TYR A 90 -9.21 -6.58 5.70
N LYS A 91 -9.90 -7.33 6.57
CA LYS A 91 -10.53 -8.61 6.23
C LYS A 91 -11.61 -8.49 5.15
N ASN A 92 -12.22 -7.31 5.04
CA ASN A 92 -13.25 -7.06 4.02
C ASN A 92 -12.66 -6.97 2.59
N TYR A 93 -11.34 -6.82 2.47
CA TYR A 93 -10.67 -6.57 1.19
C TYR A 93 -9.61 -7.62 0.85
N LEU A 94 -9.00 -8.22 1.85
CA LEU A 94 -7.89 -9.14 1.70
C LEU A 94 -8.32 -10.55 2.08
N SER A 95 -7.90 -11.52 1.26
CA SER A 95 -8.16 -12.96 1.45
C SER A 95 -6.84 -13.73 1.32
N PRO A 96 -5.91 -13.56 2.29
CA PRO A 96 -4.63 -14.24 2.22
C PRO A 96 -4.77 -15.74 2.47
N ILE A 97 -3.93 -16.51 1.80
CA ILE A 97 -3.82 -17.96 1.99
C ILE A 97 -3.00 -18.30 3.25
N ASN A 98 -3.19 -19.53 3.75
CA ASN A 98 -2.25 -20.18 4.67
C ASN A 98 -1.26 -20.97 3.83
N ASP A 99 0.03 -20.75 4.04
CA ASP A 99 1.10 -21.54 3.45
C ASP A 99 2.32 -21.61 4.39
N ILE A 100 3.37 -22.29 3.95
CA ILE A 100 4.63 -22.45 4.69
C ILE A 100 5.30 -21.11 5.06
N ARG A 101 4.93 -20.00 4.41
CA ARG A 101 5.49 -18.66 4.64
C ARG A 101 4.75 -17.89 5.71
N GLY A 102 3.53 -18.28 6.04
CA GLY A 102 2.75 -17.66 7.10
C GLY A 102 1.25 -17.94 7.01
N THR A 103 0.61 -17.83 8.15
CA THR A 103 -0.85 -17.95 8.25
C THR A 103 -1.56 -16.74 7.65
N ASN A 104 -2.84 -16.91 7.28
CA ASN A 104 -3.68 -15.79 6.82
C ASN A 104 -3.74 -14.65 7.85
N ASN A 105 -3.84 -14.99 9.14
CA ASN A 105 -3.89 -14.02 10.23
C ASN A 105 -2.57 -13.23 10.35
N TYR A 106 -1.43 -13.90 10.22
CA TYR A 106 -0.13 -13.24 10.19
C TYR A 106 -0.01 -12.27 9.02
N ARG A 107 -0.41 -12.70 7.81
CA ARG A 107 -0.38 -11.86 6.61
C ARG A 107 -1.27 -10.63 6.74
N LEU A 108 -2.47 -10.76 7.34
CA LEU A 108 -3.36 -9.63 7.62
C LEU A 108 -2.76 -8.65 8.62
N LYS A 109 -2.17 -9.15 9.71
CA LYS A 109 -1.49 -8.30 10.70
C LYS A 109 -0.28 -7.59 10.09
N ALA A 110 0.54 -8.32 9.34
CA ALA A 110 1.70 -7.76 8.64
C ALA A 110 1.30 -6.68 7.62
N SER A 111 0.21 -6.90 6.87
CA SER A 111 -0.30 -5.92 5.92
C SER A 111 -0.67 -4.59 6.58
N LYS A 112 -1.32 -4.60 7.75
CA LYS A 112 -1.66 -3.38 8.49
C LYS A 112 -0.41 -2.55 8.83
N VAL A 113 0.60 -3.21 9.38
CA VAL A 113 1.86 -2.55 9.76
C VAL A 113 2.56 -2.02 8.52
N LEU A 114 2.68 -2.83 7.47
CA LEU A 114 3.33 -2.42 6.23
C LEU A 114 2.59 -1.27 5.53
N VAL A 115 1.26 -1.24 5.54
CA VAL A 115 0.49 -0.11 4.99
C VAL A 115 0.83 1.17 5.74
N LYS A 116 0.81 1.15 7.09
CA LYS A 116 1.21 2.27 7.92
C LYS A 116 2.65 2.74 7.57
N ASP A 117 3.60 1.82 7.58
CA ASP A 117 5.01 2.14 7.35
C ASP A 117 5.27 2.67 5.93
N THR A 118 4.54 2.13 4.92
CA THR A 118 4.66 2.59 3.54
C THR A 118 4.11 4.00 3.38
N ILE A 119 2.97 4.32 4.00
CA ILE A 119 2.38 5.67 3.98
C ILE A 119 3.33 6.66 4.64
N ILE A 120 3.82 6.37 5.86
CA ILE A 120 4.78 7.22 6.57
C ILE A 120 6.05 7.43 5.74
N LYS A 121 6.59 6.35 5.14
CA LYS A 121 7.75 6.43 4.25
C LYS A 121 7.48 7.33 3.04
N THR A 122 6.25 7.31 2.50
CA THR A 122 5.88 8.15 1.36
C THR A 122 5.75 9.61 1.78
N ILE A 123 5.12 9.89 2.93
CA ILE A 123 5.01 11.23 3.50
C ILE A 123 6.40 11.84 3.72
N ASN A 124 7.33 11.07 4.29
CA ASN A 124 8.69 11.57 4.56
C ASN A 124 9.43 12.00 3.30
N LYS A 125 9.07 11.51 2.11
CA LYS A 125 9.65 11.97 0.84
C LYS A 125 9.24 13.39 0.44
N PHE A 126 8.19 13.94 1.02
CA PHE A 126 7.82 15.36 0.82
C PHE A 126 8.62 16.29 1.73
N ASN A 127 9.16 15.78 2.85
CA ASN A 127 9.98 16.55 3.78
C ASN A 127 11.47 16.55 3.40
N LEU A 128 11.91 15.65 2.53
CA LEU A 128 13.24 15.67 1.95
C LEU A 128 13.24 16.72 0.84
N LYS A 129 13.86 17.87 1.08
CA LYS A 129 14.20 18.82 0.03
C LYS A 129 15.18 18.11 -0.92
N ASP A 130 14.82 18.04 -2.21
CA ASP A 130 15.74 17.63 -3.28
C ASP A 130 16.92 18.56 -3.34
#